data_9c270cbd737d37f8ce1c94e9c221a5e7
#
_entry.id   9c270cbd737d37f8ce1c94e9c221a5e7
#
_cell.length_a   1.000
_cell.length_b   1.000
_cell.length_c   1.000
_cell.angle_alpha   90.00
_cell.angle_beta   90.00
_cell.angle_gamma   90.00
#
_symmetry.space_group_name_H-M   'P 1'
#
loop_
_entity.id
_entity.type
_entity.pdbx_description
1 polymer ?
#
loop_
_entity_poly.entity_id
_entity_poly.type
_entity_poly.pdbx_seq_one_letter_code
_entity_poly.pdbx_strand_id
1 'polypeptide(L)'
;SGSHRACASATPASATTTSAQGRSSNTRGEDNVISNGSVIAVNDGQGMLVVQNGKIIEVALEPGEFVFDTGSEPSVFSGNLGDSIKETFANIGSRFTFGGDAGKDQRVYFINTKEIIGNKYGTASPVPFRVVDNNIGLDVDISVRCNGEYSYRITNPLLFYTNVCGNVTDSYTRDKIDSQLKSELLTALQPAFAKISEMGIRYSAIPGHTTELARALNEVLSADWRDLRGVEIVSFGVNSIAASQEDEQMIKDLQKAAVMRDPTMAAANIASAQSDAMRAAAANPNGAMAGFMGMGMAGG
;
A
#
# COMPACT_ATOMS: atom_id res chain seq x y z
N SER A 1 17.38 -7.83 17.51
CA SER A 1 17.22 -7.52 16.07
C SER A 1 16.09 -8.29 15.37
N GLY A 2 15.31 -9.13 16.08
CA GLY A 2 14.22 -9.92 15.51
C GLY A 2 12.83 -9.25 15.51
N SER A 3 12.61 -8.23 16.34
CA SER A 3 11.28 -7.66 16.60
C SER A 3 10.67 -6.87 15.42
N HIS A 4 11.49 -6.38 14.50
CA HIS A 4 11.00 -5.56 13.38
C HIS A 4 10.41 -6.37 12.20
N ARG A 5 10.55 -7.70 12.21
CA ARG A 5 10.03 -8.58 11.14
C ARG A 5 8.74 -9.31 11.49
N ALA A 6 8.36 -9.35 12.77
CA ALA A 6 7.14 -10.02 13.18
C ALA A 6 5.93 -9.09 13.04
N CYS A 7 4.89 -9.55 12.35
CA CYS A 7 3.57 -8.90 12.34
C CYS A 7 2.75 -9.28 13.57
N ALA A 8 2.95 -10.52 14.05
CA ALA A 8 2.33 -11.02 15.26
C ALA A 8 3.27 -12.00 15.96
N SER A 9 3.20 -12.06 17.29
CA SER A 9 3.91 -13.05 18.11
C SER A 9 2.95 -13.65 19.12
N ALA A 10 3.09 -14.95 19.36
CA ALA A 10 2.40 -15.67 20.42
C ALA A 10 3.34 -15.79 21.62
N THR A 11 2.85 -15.49 22.81
CA THR A 11 3.56 -15.73 24.05
C THR A 11 2.83 -16.84 24.80
N PRO A 12 3.46 -17.99 25.08
CA PRO A 12 2.83 -19.04 25.88
C PRO A 12 2.56 -18.52 27.29
N ALA A 13 1.48 -18.99 27.85
CA ALA A 13 1.05 -18.60 29.22
C ALA A 13 2.13 -18.84 30.28
N SER A 14 2.96 -19.87 30.09
CA SER A 14 4.08 -20.20 30.99
C SER A 14 5.11 -19.10 31.14
N ALA A 15 5.30 -18.24 30.13
CA ALA A 15 6.25 -17.14 30.20
C ALA A 15 5.77 -15.97 31.08
N THR A 16 4.47 -15.90 31.38
CA THR A 16 3.85 -14.85 32.20
C THR A 16 3.65 -15.24 33.65
N THR A 17 3.85 -16.51 34.04
CA THR A 17 3.41 -17.05 35.34
C THR A 17 4.53 -17.34 36.34
N THR A 18 5.79 -17.24 36.00
CA THR A 18 6.90 -17.50 36.91
C THR A 18 7.49 -16.23 37.47
N SER A 19 6.92 -15.68 38.55
CA SER A 19 7.67 -14.79 39.41
C SER A 19 8.35 -15.64 40.49
N ALA A 20 9.68 -15.70 40.43
CA ALA A 20 10.51 -16.33 41.47
C ALA A 20 10.50 -15.56 42.81
N GLN A 21 9.65 -14.53 42.97
CA GLN A 21 9.54 -13.68 44.15
C GLN A 21 8.12 -13.66 44.71
N GLY A 22 7.70 -14.75 45.33
CA GLY A 22 6.79 -14.77 46.49
C GLY A 22 5.43 -14.07 46.45
N ARG A 23 4.93 -13.63 45.28
CA ARG A 23 3.64 -12.93 45.14
C ARG A 23 2.55 -13.73 44.41
N SER A 24 2.87 -14.90 43.88
CA SER A 24 1.90 -15.79 43.26
C SER A 24 1.81 -17.05 44.09
N SER A 25 0.61 -17.46 44.49
CA SER A 25 0.36 -18.74 45.13
C SER A 25 0.43 -19.96 44.19
N ASN A 26 0.67 -19.70 42.90
CA ASN A 26 0.76 -20.74 41.88
C ASN A 26 2.22 -21.15 41.66
N THR A 27 2.63 -22.23 42.36
CA THR A 27 3.96 -22.87 42.22
C THR A 27 3.97 -23.98 41.18
N ARG A 28 2.82 -24.32 40.58
CA ARG A 28 2.68 -25.29 39.48
C ARG A 28 2.14 -24.56 38.26
N GLY A 29 3.01 -23.99 37.44
CA GLY A 29 2.63 -23.43 36.15
C GLY A 29 2.12 -24.55 35.24
N GLU A 30 0.83 -24.59 34.94
CA GLU A 30 0.33 -25.34 33.79
C GLU A 30 0.71 -24.55 32.53
N ASP A 31 1.34 -25.22 31.56
CA ASP A 31 1.98 -24.59 30.41
C ASP A 31 1.04 -23.77 29.53
N ASN A 32 -0.27 -23.86 29.70
CA ASN A 32 -1.28 -23.24 28.83
C ASN A 32 -2.35 -22.46 29.60
N VAL A 33 -2.10 -22.03 30.83
CA VAL A 33 -3.08 -21.28 31.64
C VAL A 33 -2.48 -20.01 32.20
N ILE A 34 -3.10 -18.86 31.90
CA ILE A 34 -2.75 -17.58 32.49
C ILE A 34 -3.38 -17.52 33.89
N SER A 35 -2.56 -17.32 34.90
CA SER A 35 -3.07 -17.19 36.26
C SER A 35 -3.89 -15.92 36.44
N ASN A 36 -5.00 -16.05 37.21
CA ASN A 36 -5.77 -14.86 37.59
C ASN A 36 -4.91 -13.85 38.34
N GLY A 37 -5.02 -12.56 38.01
CA GLY A 37 -4.19 -11.50 38.55
C GLY A 37 -2.82 -11.34 37.86
N SER A 38 -2.53 -12.10 36.80
CA SER A 38 -1.34 -11.91 35.98
C SER A 38 -1.37 -10.54 35.32
N VAL A 39 -0.24 -9.83 35.35
CA VAL A 39 -0.08 -8.53 34.68
C VAL A 39 0.51 -8.76 33.30
N ILE A 40 -0.16 -8.26 32.28
CA ILE A 40 0.29 -8.31 30.89
C ILE A 40 0.62 -6.87 30.46
N ALA A 41 1.88 -6.64 30.12
CA ALA A 41 2.33 -5.33 29.64
C ALA A 41 2.21 -5.23 28.11
N VAL A 42 1.49 -4.24 27.63
CA VAL A 42 1.35 -3.89 26.21
C VAL A 42 2.21 -2.69 25.91
N ASN A 43 3.15 -2.82 25.01
CA ASN A 43 4.01 -1.71 24.61
C ASN A 43 3.33 -0.82 23.55
N ASP A 44 3.83 0.42 23.45
CA ASP A 44 3.41 1.33 22.39
C ASP A 44 3.60 0.70 20.99
N GLY A 45 2.55 0.80 20.15
CA GLY A 45 2.53 0.20 18.81
C GLY A 45 2.33 -1.31 18.79
N GLN A 46 1.75 -1.87 19.84
CA GLN A 46 1.31 -3.25 19.92
C GLN A 46 -0.18 -3.32 20.28
N GLY A 47 -0.89 -4.26 19.64
CA GLY A 47 -2.20 -4.70 20.11
C GLY A 47 -2.06 -6.07 20.80
N MET A 48 -2.74 -6.27 21.91
CA MET A 48 -2.79 -7.54 22.64
C MET A 48 -4.14 -8.19 22.44
N LEU A 49 -4.13 -9.51 22.20
CA LEU A 49 -5.31 -10.36 22.18
C LEU A 49 -5.08 -11.52 23.14
N VAL A 50 -6.01 -11.78 24.04
CA VAL A 50 -6.03 -12.99 24.84
C VAL A 50 -7.02 -13.96 24.21
N VAL A 51 -6.53 -15.15 23.88
CA VAL A 51 -7.30 -16.19 23.20
C VAL A 51 -7.39 -17.40 24.12
N GLN A 52 -8.61 -17.86 24.38
CA GLN A 52 -8.90 -19.06 25.14
C GLN A 52 -9.67 -20.06 24.28
N ASN A 53 -9.12 -21.24 24.08
CA ASN A 53 -9.72 -22.28 23.23
C ASN A 53 -10.09 -21.79 21.83
N GLY A 54 -9.23 -20.99 21.22
CA GLY A 54 -9.48 -20.38 19.91
C GLY A 54 -10.44 -19.18 19.91
N LYS A 55 -11.01 -18.80 21.06
CA LYS A 55 -11.91 -17.64 21.20
C LYS A 55 -11.15 -16.45 21.78
N ILE A 56 -11.27 -15.30 21.15
CA ILE A 56 -10.73 -14.04 21.67
C ILE A 56 -11.61 -13.63 22.86
N ILE A 57 -11.01 -13.54 24.05
CA ILE A 57 -11.69 -13.17 25.28
C ILE A 57 -11.37 -11.75 25.73
N GLU A 58 -10.18 -11.24 25.41
CA GLU A 58 -9.76 -9.89 25.76
C GLU A 58 -8.96 -9.24 24.64
N VAL A 59 -9.09 -7.91 24.53
CA VAL A 59 -8.39 -7.07 23.55
C VAL A 59 -7.91 -5.81 24.23
N ALA A 60 -6.63 -5.47 24.05
CA ALA A 60 -6.07 -4.20 24.44
C ALA A 60 -5.23 -3.63 23.29
N LEU A 61 -5.55 -2.42 22.84
CA LEU A 61 -4.86 -1.73 21.74
C LEU A 61 -4.09 -0.50 22.19
N GLU A 62 -4.21 -0.14 23.45
CA GLU A 62 -3.44 0.95 24.07
C GLU A 62 -2.29 0.38 24.90
N PRO A 63 -1.15 1.10 24.96
CA PRO A 63 -0.06 0.70 25.82
C PRO A 63 -0.46 0.80 27.30
N GLY A 64 0.00 -0.13 28.11
CA GLY A 64 -0.29 -0.17 29.53
C GLY A 64 -0.08 -1.55 30.15
N GLU A 65 -0.37 -1.64 31.43
CA GLU A 65 -0.37 -2.87 32.19
C GLU A 65 -1.81 -3.32 32.43
N PHE A 66 -2.13 -4.52 31.98
CA PHE A 66 -3.47 -5.10 32.09
C PHE A 66 -3.43 -6.30 33.04
N VAL A 67 -4.36 -6.33 33.99
CA VAL A 67 -4.50 -7.44 34.94
C VAL A 67 -5.51 -8.43 34.38
N PHE A 68 -5.07 -9.64 34.13
CA PHE A 68 -5.95 -10.72 33.66
C PHE A 68 -6.87 -11.21 34.78
N ASP A 69 -8.19 -11.18 34.54
CA ASP A 69 -9.21 -11.67 35.45
C ASP A 69 -10.06 -12.77 34.78
N THR A 70 -9.97 -13.98 35.33
CA THR A 70 -10.70 -15.15 34.81
C THR A 70 -12.20 -15.11 35.11
N GLY A 71 -12.66 -14.22 36.00
CA GLY A 71 -14.06 -14.07 36.37
C GLY A 71 -14.86 -13.08 35.55
N SER A 72 -14.19 -12.34 34.66
CA SER A 72 -14.83 -11.30 33.86
C SER A 72 -15.46 -11.88 32.60
N GLU A 73 -16.61 -11.31 32.19
CA GLU A 73 -17.10 -11.50 30.82
C GLU A 73 -16.08 -10.97 29.81
N PRO A 74 -16.11 -11.47 28.54
CA PRO A 74 -15.21 -10.96 27.50
C PRO A 74 -15.19 -9.44 27.51
N SER A 75 -14.04 -8.86 27.81
CA SER A 75 -13.91 -7.42 27.98
C SER A 75 -12.97 -6.82 26.94
N VAL A 76 -13.36 -5.66 26.45
CA VAL A 76 -12.48 -4.78 25.73
C VAL A 76 -11.86 -3.88 26.79
N PHE A 77 -10.59 -4.08 27.13
CA PHE A 77 -9.89 -3.14 28.00
C PHE A 77 -9.94 -1.76 27.37
N SER A 78 -10.67 -0.89 28.06
CA SER A 78 -11.13 0.39 27.57
C SER A 78 -10.00 1.37 27.37
N GLY A 79 -9.55 1.48 26.17
CA GLY A 79 -9.09 2.68 25.56
C GLY A 79 -10.11 3.13 24.53
N ASN A 80 -9.79 4.19 23.84
CA ASN A 80 -10.63 4.76 22.79
C ASN A 80 -10.62 3.86 21.53
N LEU A 81 -11.12 2.64 21.68
CA LEU A 81 -11.26 1.72 20.55
C LEU A 81 -12.24 2.32 19.57
N GLY A 82 -11.81 2.51 18.33
CA GLY A 82 -12.69 2.94 17.26
C GLY A 82 -13.92 2.04 17.15
N ASP A 83 -15.05 2.60 16.80
CA ASP A 83 -16.32 1.86 16.76
C ASP A 83 -16.26 0.61 15.87
N SER A 84 -15.48 0.65 14.79
CA SER A 84 -15.24 -0.50 13.90
C SER A 84 -14.59 -1.71 14.61
N ILE A 85 -13.73 -1.48 15.59
CA ILE A 85 -13.08 -2.56 16.35
C ILE A 85 -14.04 -3.15 17.37
N LYS A 86 -14.84 -2.31 18.02
CA LYS A 86 -15.91 -2.76 18.93
C LYS A 86 -16.93 -3.63 18.19
N GLU A 87 -17.34 -3.18 17.03
CA GLU A 87 -18.25 -3.93 16.16
C GLU A 87 -17.64 -5.25 15.70
N THR A 88 -16.38 -5.24 15.28
CA THR A 88 -15.65 -6.44 14.89
C THR A 88 -15.56 -7.44 16.06
N PHE A 89 -15.26 -6.95 17.28
CA PHE A 89 -15.19 -7.79 18.47
C PHE A 89 -16.54 -8.40 18.81
N ALA A 90 -17.62 -7.63 18.78
CA ALA A 90 -18.97 -8.11 19.02
C ALA A 90 -19.40 -9.16 17.98
N ASN A 91 -19.07 -8.96 16.71
CA ASN A 91 -19.37 -9.89 15.62
C ASN A 91 -18.59 -11.20 15.72
N ILE A 92 -17.31 -11.14 16.14
CA ILE A 92 -16.49 -12.33 16.37
C ILE A 92 -16.99 -13.06 17.63
N GLY A 93 -17.29 -12.35 18.71
CA GLY A 93 -17.79 -12.91 19.96
C GLY A 93 -19.11 -13.66 19.79
N SER A 94 -20.04 -13.14 18.98
CA SER A 94 -21.34 -13.76 18.74
C SER A 94 -21.29 -15.09 17.98
N ARG A 95 -20.19 -15.36 17.25
CA ARG A 95 -20.03 -16.62 16.48
C ARG A 95 -19.65 -17.83 17.34
N PHE A 96 -19.28 -17.63 18.61
CA PHE A 96 -18.71 -18.67 19.48
C PHE A 96 -19.53 -18.92 20.75
N THR A 97 -20.86 -18.88 20.69
CA THR A 97 -21.71 -19.29 21.80
C THR A 97 -21.86 -20.82 21.83
N PHE A 98 -20.89 -21.52 22.43
CA PHE A 98 -21.09 -22.92 22.84
C PHE A 98 -20.48 -23.16 24.20
N GLY A 99 -21.35 -23.62 25.14
CA GLY A 99 -20.93 -24.15 26.42
C GLY A 99 -20.12 -25.42 26.20
N GLY A 100 -18.89 -25.40 26.66
CA GLY A 100 -17.99 -26.52 26.73
C GLY A 100 -17.07 -26.30 27.91
N ASP A 101 -16.74 -27.40 28.62
CA ASP A 101 -15.85 -27.46 29.73
C ASP A 101 -14.67 -26.51 29.60
N ALA A 102 -14.29 -25.82 30.68
CA ALA A 102 -13.21 -24.86 30.70
C ALA A 102 -11.90 -25.47 30.21
N GLY A 103 -11.73 -25.51 28.91
CA GLY A 103 -10.50 -25.97 28.27
C GLY A 103 -9.38 -24.99 28.61
N LYS A 104 -8.22 -25.54 28.87
CA LYS A 104 -7.10 -24.86 29.52
C LYS A 104 -6.07 -24.29 28.56
N ASP A 105 -6.40 -24.05 27.27
CA ASP A 105 -5.46 -23.47 26.31
C ASP A 105 -5.69 -21.97 26.18
N GLN A 106 -4.91 -21.18 26.89
CA GLN A 106 -4.90 -19.73 26.87
C GLN A 106 -3.58 -19.25 26.25
N ARG A 107 -3.68 -18.28 25.33
CA ARG A 107 -2.53 -17.68 24.66
C ARG A 107 -2.69 -16.16 24.55
N VAL A 108 -1.58 -15.46 24.70
CA VAL A 108 -1.53 -14.02 24.44
C VAL A 108 -0.85 -13.79 23.09
N TYR A 109 -1.52 -13.03 22.22
CA TYR A 109 -0.97 -12.62 20.95
C TYR A 109 -0.69 -11.12 20.97
N PHE A 110 0.50 -10.74 20.55
CA PHE A 110 0.88 -9.35 20.34
C PHE A 110 0.97 -9.08 18.85
N ILE A 111 0.21 -8.12 18.39
CA ILE A 111 0.15 -7.72 16.97
C ILE A 111 0.81 -6.36 16.83
N ASN A 112 1.74 -6.25 15.89
CA ASN A 112 2.42 -5.01 15.59
C ASN A 112 1.46 -4.05 14.87
N THR A 113 1.16 -2.92 15.49
CA THR A 113 0.33 -1.85 14.92
C THR A 113 1.14 -0.67 14.38
N LYS A 114 2.48 -0.75 14.47
CA LYS A 114 3.38 0.25 13.86
C LYS A 114 3.43 0.08 12.34
N GLU A 115 3.86 1.15 11.71
CA GLU A 115 4.08 1.15 10.27
C GLU A 115 5.18 0.16 9.87
N ILE A 116 4.87 -0.69 8.90
CA ILE A 116 5.78 -1.68 8.32
C ILE A 116 6.35 -1.10 7.02
N ILE A 117 7.57 -0.63 7.11
CA ILE A 117 8.28 0.10 6.05
C ILE A 117 9.17 -0.80 5.18
N GLY A 118 9.63 -0.25 4.05
CA GLY A 118 10.65 -0.88 3.20
C GLY A 118 10.12 -2.04 2.35
N ASN A 119 8.83 -2.01 1.98
CA ASN A 119 8.24 -3.00 1.09
C ASN A 119 8.44 -2.55 -0.36
N LYS A 120 9.34 -3.21 -1.08
CA LYS A 120 9.67 -2.87 -2.46
C LYS A 120 8.70 -3.48 -3.45
N TYR A 121 8.27 -2.68 -4.42
CA TYR A 121 7.48 -3.15 -5.55
C TYR A 121 8.10 -2.75 -6.88
N GLY A 122 7.70 -3.42 -7.94
CA GLY A 122 8.06 -3.09 -9.31
C GLY A 122 7.19 -3.89 -10.26
N THR A 123 6.75 -3.25 -11.34
CA THR A 123 5.91 -3.86 -12.36
C THR A 123 6.77 -4.66 -13.32
N ALA A 124 6.63 -5.98 -13.31
CA ALA A 124 7.32 -6.86 -14.26
C ALA A 124 6.77 -6.64 -15.68
N SER A 125 5.45 -6.52 -15.82
CA SER A 125 4.76 -6.15 -17.05
C SER A 125 4.31 -4.70 -16.96
N PRO A 126 4.26 -3.97 -18.11
CA PRO A 126 3.72 -2.62 -18.13
C PRO A 126 2.25 -2.59 -17.69
N VAL A 127 1.86 -1.51 -17.02
CA VAL A 127 0.49 -1.26 -16.58
C VAL A 127 -0.12 -0.19 -17.48
N PRO A 128 -1.34 -0.37 -17.99
CA PRO A 128 -2.03 0.64 -18.78
C PRO A 128 -2.25 1.94 -17.97
N PHE A 129 -1.98 3.08 -18.59
CA PHE A 129 -2.25 4.40 -18.06
C PHE A 129 -2.90 5.26 -19.14
N ARG A 130 -4.09 5.76 -18.86
CA ARG A 130 -4.81 6.64 -19.79
C ARG A 130 -4.26 8.07 -19.65
N VAL A 131 -3.80 8.65 -20.74
CA VAL A 131 -3.35 10.03 -20.82
C VAL A 131 -4.46 10.87 -21.45
N VAL A 132 -5.01 11.81 -20.67
CA VAL A 132 -6.03 12.74 -21.12
C VAL A 132 -5.47 14.16 -21.06
N ASP A 133 -5.55 14.90 -22.16
CA ASP A 133 -5.28 16.33 -22.20
C ASP A 133 -6.38 17.03 -23.00
N ASN A 134 -7.34 17.59 -22.26
CA ASN A 134 -8.52 18.24 -22.84
C ASN A 134 -8.18 19.49 -23.66
N ASN A 135 -7.02 20.11 -23.43
CA ASN A 135 -6.62 21.31 -24.15
C ASN A 135 -6.27 21.02 -25.61
N ILE A 136 -5.75 19.84 -25.87
CA ILE A 136 -5.33 19.40 -27.21
C ILE A 136 -6.20 18.27 -27.76
N GLY A 137 -7.22 17.84 -27.01
CA GLY A 137 -8.10 16.73 -27.38
C GLY A 137 -7.36 15.39 -27.44
N LEU A 138 -6.37 15.19 -26.55
CA LEU A 138 -5.62 13.95 -26.45
C LEU A 138 -6.32 13.00 -25.47
N ASP A 139 -6.57 11.78 -25.93
CA ASP A 139 -7.09 10.68 -25.11
C ASP A 139 -6.50 9.37 -25.66
N VAL A 140 -5.45 8.88 -25.02
CA VAL A 140 -4.71 7.70 -25.44
C VAL A 140 -4.28 6.85 -24.26
N ASP A 141 -4.26 5.55 -24.45
CA ASP A 141 -3.69 4.62 -23.47
C ASP A 141 -2.21 4.37 -23.79
N ILE A 142 -1.39 4.44 -22.76
CA ILE A 142 0.03 4.13 -22.81
C ILE A 142 0.36 3.02 -21.83
N SER A 143 1.52 2.41 -22.02
CA SER A 143 2.04 1.37 -21.14
C SER A 143 3.15 1.91 -20.26
N VAL A 144 2.92 1.94 -18.93
CA VAL A 144 3.91 2.45 -17.99
C VAL A 144 4.50 1.34 -17.12
N ARG A 145 5.80 1.44 -16.84
CA ARG A 145 6.46 0.65 -15.81
C ARG A 145 6.81 1.55 -14.65
N CYS A 146 6.59 1.07 -13.44
CA CYS A 146 6.96 1.80 -12.23
C CYS A 146 7.58 0.88 -11.20
N ASN A 147 8.37 1.50 -10.32
CA ASN A 147 8.90 0.85 -9.13
C ASN A 147 8.99 1.86 -7.99
N GLY A 148 9.04 1.33 -6.77
CA GLY A 148 9.13 2.15 -5.58
C GLY A 148 9.03 1.31 -4.32
N GLU A 149 8.67 1.99 -3.24
CA GLU A 149 8.47 1.38 -1.94
C GLU A 149 7.12 1.82 -1.37
N TYR A 150 6.50 0.94 -0.62
CA TYR A 150 5.29 1.26 0.12
C TYR A 150 5.42 0.83 1.57
N SER A 151 4.60 1.41 2.41
CA SER A 151 4.42 0.98 3.78
C SER A 151 2.96 0.68 4.06
N TYR A 152 2.75 -0.23 4.97
CA TYR A 152 1.42 -0.57 5.44
C TYR A 152 1.38 -0.70 6.95
N ARG A 153 0.18 -0.69 7.52
CA ARG A 153 -0.07 -0.83 8.94
C ARG A 153 -1.25 -1.76 9.19
N ILE A 154 -1.17 -2.52 10.26
CA ILE A 154 -2.30 -3.28 10.76
C ILE A 154 -3.18 -2.33 11.58
N THR A 155 -4.35 -1.97 11.05
CA THR A 155 -5.30 -1.04 11.65
C THR A 155 -6.36 -1.75 12.48
N ASN A 156 -6.65 -3.02 12.15
CA ASN A 156 -7.56 -3.86 12.91
C ASN A 156 -6.90 -5.19 13.26
N PRO A 157 -6.27 -5.31 14.44
CA PRO A 157 -5.61 -6.52 14.90
C PRO A 157 -6.53 -7.74 15.02
N LEU A 158 -7.82 -7.54 15.27
CA LEU A 158 -8.80 -8.64 15.36
C LEU A 158 -9.00 -9.32 14.02
N LEU A 159 -9.22 -8.53 12.96
CA LEU A 159 -9.34 -9.05 11.60
C LEU A 159 -8.04 -9.70 11.14
N PHE A 160 -6.89 -9.09 11.46
CA PHE A 160 -5.60 -9.66 11.13
C PHE A 160 -5.37 -11.01 11.82
N TYR A 161 -5.69 -11.10 13.11
CA TYR A 161 -5.61 -12.37 13.83
C TYR A 161 -6.55 -13.43 13.22
N THR A 162 -7.82 -13.09 13.03
CA THR A 162 -8.84 -14.05 12.60
C THR A 162 -8.61 -14.57 11.18
N ASN A 163 -8.18 -13.68 10.26
CA ASN A 163 -8.14 -13.99 8.83
C ASN A 163 -6.73 -14.23 8.29
N VAL A 164 -5.67 -13.90 9.04
CA VAL A 164 -4.29 -13.96 8.55
C VAL A 164 -3.41 -14.84 9.45
N CYS A 165 -3.24 -14.49 10.72
CA CYS A 165 -2.22 -15.10 11.57
C CYS A 165 -2.76 -16.00 12.68
N GLY A 166 -4.04 -16.36 12.67
CA GLY A 166 -4.65 -17.21 13.67
C GLY A 166 -3.89 -18.52 13.91
N ASN A 167 -3.82 -18.95 15.18
CA ASN A 167 -3.18 -20.22 15.61
C ASN A 167 -1.67 -20.32 15.39
N VAL A 168 -0.97 -19.21 15.31
CA VAL A 168 0.49 -19.19 15.29
C VAL A 168 1.02 -19.59 16.66
N THR A 169 2.02 -20.47 16.69
CA THR A 169 2.61 -20.99 17.93
C THR A 169 3.75 -20.12 18.46
N ASP A 170 4.43 -19.38 17.60
CA ASP A 170 5.55 -18.51 17.96
C ASP A 170 5.40 -17.12 17.32
N SER A 171 5.69 -16.99 16.05
CA SER A 171 5.60 -15.69 15.37
C SER A 171 5.09 -15.80 13.93
N TYR A 172 4.34 -14.78 13.52
CA TYR A 172 3.94 -14.56 12.14
C TYR A 172 4.76 -13.42 11.57
N THR A 173 5.71 -13.76 10.71
CA THR A 173 6.60 -12.78 10.10
C THR A 173 5.99 -12.20 8.82
N ARG A 174 6.39 -10.97 8.46
CA ARG A 174 5.93 -10.29 7.26
C ARG A 174 6.17 -11.10 5.97
N ASP A 175 7.26 -11.89 5.93
CA ASP A 175 7.61 -12.68 4.74
C ASP A 175 6.49 -13.64 4.30
N LYS A 176 5.62 -14.04 5.24
CA LYS A 176 4.48 -14.93 4.96
C LYS A 176 3.34 -14.25 4.21
N ILE A 177 3.21 -12.94 4.31
CA ILE A 177 2.13 -12.16 3.68
C ILE A 177 2.63 -11.21 2.60
N ASP A 178 3.90 -10.82 2.61
CA ASP A 178 4.47 -9.82 1.70
C ASP A 178 4.24 -10.14 0.22
N SER A 179 4.39 -11.40 -0.17
CA SER A 179 4.18 -11.81 -1.57
C SER A 179 2.73 -11.62 -2.02
N GLN A 180 1.78 -11.93 -1.14
CA GLN A 180 0.35 -11.77 -1.40
C GLN A 180 -0.02 -10.29 -1.50
N LEU A 181 0.38 -9.49 -0.50
CA LEU A 181 0.13 -8.06 -0.50
C LEU A 181 0.73 -7.37 -1.72
N LYS A 182 1.95 -7.74 -2.11
CA LYS A 182 2.61 -7.21 -3.31
C LYS A 182 1.85 -7.57 -4.59
N SER A 183 1.38 -8.80 -4.73
CA SER A 183 0.61 -9.25 -5.90
C SER A 183 -0.70 -8.48 -6.03
N GLU A 184 -1.45 -8.34 -4.95
CA GLU A 184 -2.70 -7.59 -4.89
C GLU A 184 -2.48 -6.09 -5.16
N LEU A 185 -1.41 -5.51 -4.58
CA LEU A 185 -1.00 -4.13 -4.84
C LEU A 185 -0.74 -3.87 -6.32
N LEU A 186 0.02 -4.76 -6.98
CA LEU A 186 0.33 -4.63 -8.40
C LEU A 186 -0.93 -4.73 -9.27
N THR A 187 -1.89 -5.58 -8.89
CA THR A 187 -3.18 -5.67 -9.56
C THR A 187 -4.01 -4.40 -9.37
N ALA A 188 -3.95 -3.80 -8.18
CA ALA A 188 -4.67 -2.57 -7.85
C ALA A 188 -4.08 -1.31 -8.51
N LEU A 189 -2.85 -1.36 -9.02
CA LEU A 189 -2.23 -0.20 -9.68
C LEU A 189 -3.01 0.26 -10.90
N GLN A 190 -3.53 -0.65 -11.72
CA GLN A 190 -4.27 -0.27 -12.92
C GLN A 190 -5.53 0.55 -12.61
N PRO A 191 -6.48 0.10 -11.76
CA PRO A 191 -7.63 0.91 -11.40
C PRO A 191 -7.26 2.17 -10.59
N ALA A 192 -6.18 2.14 -9.80
CA ALA A 192 -5.69 3.33 -9.11
C ALA A 192 -5.15 4.37 -10.11
N PHE A 193 -4.40 3.94 -11.12
CA PHE A 193 -3.93 4.82 -12.20
C PHE A 193 -5.08 5.41 -13.02
N ALA A 194 -6.16 4.65 -13.25
CA ALA A 194 -7.35 5.18 -13.90
C ALA A 194 -7.95 6.36 -13.10
N LYS A 195 -8.08 6.22 -11.78
CA LYS A 195 -8.54 7.31 -10.90
C LYS A 195 -7.62 8.53 -10.94
N ILE A 196 -6.31 8.32 -10.93
CA ILE A 196 -5.31 9.40 -11.03
C ILE A 196 -5.42 10.11 -12.39
N SER A 197 -5.60 9.37 -13.47
CA SER A 197 -5.81 9.93 -14.81
C SER A 197 -7.09 10.77 -14.91
N GLU A 198 -8.19 10.32 -14.30
CA GLU A 198 -9.45 11.06 -14.23
C GLU A 198 -9.30 12.41 -13.51
N MET A 199 -8.37 12.53 -12.56
CA MET A 199 -8.01 13.79 -11.91
C MET A 199 -7.17 14.71 -12.80
N GLY A 200 -6.83 14.32 -14.03
CA GLY A 200 -6.01 15.07 -14.96
C GLY A 200 -4.51 15.06 -14.64
N ILE A 201 -4.07 14.17 -13.77
CA ILE A 201 -2.66 14.04 -13.39
C ILE A 201 -1.93 13.21 -14.46
N ARG A 202 -0.87 13.77 -15.03
CA ARG A 202 -0.05 13.08 -16.03
C ARG A 202 0.82 12.00 -15.35
N TYR A 203 1.12 10.92 -16.07
CA TYR A 203 1.96 9.84 -15.54
C TYR A 203 3.33 10.33 -15.03
N SER A 204 3.94 11.29 -15.72
CA SER A 204 5.23 11.88 -15.33
C SER A 204 5.16 12.71 -14.04
N ALA A 205 3.98 13.14 -13.62
CA ALA A 205 3.76 13.91 -12.39
C ALA A 205 3.43 13.03 -11.18
N ILE A 206 3.16 11.72 -11.39
CA ILE A 206 2.79 10.77 -10.32
C ILE A 206 3.77 10.77 -9.15
N PRO A 207 5.11 10.86 -9.33
CA PRO A 207 6.03 10.93 -8.18
C PRO A 207 5.77 12.11 -7.23
N GLY A 208 5.12 13.17 -7.71
CA GLY A 208 4.68 14.29 -6.90
C GLY A 208 3.29 14.14 -6.28
N HIS A 209 2.51 13.11 -6.66
CA HIS A 209 1.13 12.86 -6.24
C HIS A 209 0.97 11.52 -5.53
N THR A 210 1.96 11.16 -4.72
CA THR A 210 2.00 9.87 -4.02
C THR A 210 0.90 9.71 -2.97
N THR A 211 0.45 10.81 -2.36
CA THR A 211 -0.66 10.79 -1.39
C THR A 211 -1.99 10.44 -2.05
N GLU A 212 -2.27 11.03 -3.21
CA GLU A 212 -3.47 10.77 -4.00
C GLU A 212 -3.46 9.31 -4.49
N LEU A 213 -2.31 8.82 -4.93
CA LEU A 213 -2.15 7.44 -5.37
C LEU A 213 -2.33 6.45 -4.21
N ALA A 214 -1.77 6.72 -3.02
CA ALA A 214 -1.99 5.91 -1.84
C ALA A 214 -3.48 5.83 -1.45
N ARG A 215 -4.20 6.96 -1.56
CA ARG A 215 -5.65 7.01 -1.32
C ARG A 215 -6.41 6.18 -2.35
N ALA A 216 -6.10 6.33 -3.63
CA ALA A 216 -6.73 5.56 -4.70
C ALA A 216 -6.50 4.05 -4.53
N LEU A 217 -5.28 3.65 -4.15
CA LEU A 217 -4.95 2.24 -3.85
C LEU A 217 -5.74 1.71 -2.64
N ASN A 218 -5.84 2.48 -1.54
CA ASN A 218 -6.62 2.08 -0.38
C ASN A 218 -8.11 1.91 -0.70
N GLU A 219 -8.66 2.74 -1.58
CA GLU A 219 -10.05 2.56 -2.02
C GLU A 219 -10.22 1.27 -2.83
N VAL A 220 -9.31 0.97 -3.75
CA VAL A 220 -9.35 -0.24 -4.58
C VAL A 220 -9.17 -1.50 -3.74
N LEU A 221 -8.27 -1.45 -2.75
CA LEU A 221 -7.92 -2.59 -1.90
C LEU A 221 -8.80 -2.71 -0.65
N SER A 222 -9.77 -1.80 -0.45
CA SER A 222 -10.54 -1.70 0.81
C SER A 222 -11.20 -3.01 1.24
N ALA A 223 -11.80 -3.74 0.30
CA ALA A 223 -12.49 -4.99 0.60
C ALA A 223 -11.54 -6.09 1.09
N ASP A 224 -10.38 -6.22 0.43
CA ASP A 224 -9.45 -7.31 0.71
C ASP A 224 -8.46 -6.96 1.84
N TRP A 225 -8.06 -5.70 1.93
CA TRP A 225 -7.05 -5.28 2.91
C TRP A 225 -7.68 -4.78 4.20
N ARG A 226 -8.48 -3.71 4.14
CA ARG A 226 -9.06 -3.09 5.32
C ARG A 226 -10.17 -3.95 5.92
N ASP A 227 -11.15 -4.33 5.11
CA ASP A 227 -12.38 -4.95 5.60
C ASP A 227 -12.20 -6.44 5.91
N LEU A 228 -11.32 -7.15 5.16
CA LEU A 228 -11.03 -8.55 5.41
C LEU A 228 -9.84 -8.75 6.38
N ARG A 229 -8.72 -8.03 6.18
CA ARG A 229 -7.48 -8.30 6.91
C ARG A 229 -7.12 -7.23 7.94
N GLY A 230 -7.81 -6.09 7.95
CA GLY A 230 -7.50 -4.97 8.83
C GLY A 230 -6.15 -4.32 8.53
N VAL A 231 -5.77 -4.22 7.25
CA VAL A 231 -4.49 -3.67 6.78
C VAL A 231 -4.75 -2.48 5.87
N GLU A 232 -3.95 -1.43 5.98
CA GLU A 232 -4.03 -0.25 5.11
C GLU A 232 -2.64 0.21 4.67
N ILE A 233 -2.57 0.77 3.46
CA ILE A 233 -1.38 1.48 2.98
C ILE A 233 -1.28 2.80 3.74
N VAL A 234 -0.11 3.05 4.34
CA VAL A 234 0.23 4.32 5.01
C VAL A 234 0.91 5.27 4.04
N SER A 235 1.89 4.76 3.31
CA SER A 235 2.59 5.54 2.30
C SER A 235 2.86 4.71 1.04
N PHE A 236 2.87 5.40 -0.09
CA PHE A 236 3.20 4.79 -1.37
C PHE A 236 4.14 5.72 -2.13
N GLY A 237 5.38 5.27 -2.31
CA GLY A 237 6.42 6.01 -3.02
C GLY A 237 6.61 5.47 -4.44
N VAL A 238 6.81 6.35 -5.40
CA VAL A 238 7.16 6.01 -6.78
C VAL A 238 8.56 6.56 -7.05
N ASN A 239 9.55 5.68 -7.09
CA ASN A 239 10.95 6.06 -7.34
C ASN A 239 11.18 6.33 -8.83
N SER A 240 10.52 5.56 -9.68
CA SER A 240 10.59 5.70 -11.13
C SER A 240 9.28 5.29 -11.77
N ILE A 241 8.86 6.05 -12.77
CA ILE A 241 7.78 5.70 -13.68
C ILE A 241 8.21 6.09 -15.09
N ALA A 242 8.07 5.18 -16.05
CA ALA A 242 8.46 5.38 -17.42
C ALA A 242 7.44 4.74 -18.36
N ALA A 243 7.11 5.45 -19.43
CA ALA A 243 6.40 4.89 -20.57
C ALA A 243 7.38 4.17 -21.52
N SER A 244 6.87 3.41 -22.47
CA SER A 244 7.69 2.87 -23.54
C SER A 244 8.22 3.99 -24.44
N GLN A 245 9.33 3.74 -25.12
CA GLN A 245 9.87 4.77 -26.06
C GLN A 245 8.89 5.07 -27.19
N GLU A 246 8.14 4.07 -27.63
CA GLU A 246 7.11 4.20 -28.66
C GLU A 246 5.96 5.09 -28.18
N ASP A 247 5.47 4.86 -26.95
CA ASP A 247 4.40 5.66 -26.34
C ASP A 247 4.84 7.10 -26.10
N GLU A 248 6.07 7.31 -25.61
CA GLU A 248 6.62 8.66 -25.42
C GLU A 248 6.74 9.41 -26.75
N GLN A 249 7.18 8.73 -27.79
CA GLN A 249 7.27 9.33 -29.13
C GLN A 249 5.89 9.67 -29.67
N MET A 250 4.93 8.75 -29.54
CA MET A 250 3.54 8.97 -29.94
C MET A 250 2.94 10.21 -29.25
N ILE A 251 3.11 10.33 -27.92
CA ILE A 251 2.63 11.52 -27.17
C ILE A 251 3.26 12.79 -27.71
N LYS A 252 4.59 12.79 -27.94
CA LYS A 252 5.31 13.96 -28.49
C LYS A 252 4.80 14.34 -29.87
N ASP A 253 4.53 13.37 -30.71
CA ASP A 253 4.05 13.62 -32.07
C ASP A 253 2.60 14.12 -32.08
N LEU A 254 1.74 13.60 -31.21
CA LEU A 254 0.38 14.09 -31.01
C LEU A 254 0.37 15.53 -30.44
N GLN A 255 1.26 15.83 -29.50
CA GLN A 255 1.41 17.18 -28.95
C GLN A 255 1.89 18.17 -30.04
N LYS A 256 2.86 17.79 -30.90
CA LYS A 256 3.30 18.59 -32.04
C LYS A 256 2.17 18.80 -33.01
N ALA A 257 1.42 17.76 -33.38
CA ALA A 257 0.29 17.87 -34.28
C ALA A 257 -0.81 18.78 -33.73
N ALA A 258 -1.06 18.76 -32.42
CA ALA A 258 -2.02 19.65 -31.76
C ALA A 258 -1.58 21.12 -31.82
N VAL A 259 -0.28 21.41 -31.58
CA VAL A 259 0.30 22.76 -31.73
C VAL A 259 0.20 23.26 -33.17
N MET A 260 0.35 22.38 -34.17
CA MET A 260 0.22 22.72 -35.57
C MET A 260 -1.21 22.99 -36.05
N ARG A 261 -2.23 22.67 -35.23
CA ARG A 261 -3.63 23.04 -35.51
C ARG A 261 -3.88 24.53 -35.33
N ASP A 262 -3.02 25.25 -34.57
CA ASP A 262 -3.06 26.70 -34.49
C ASP A 262 -2.42 27.29 -35.77
N PRO A 263 -3.18 28.08 -36.58
CA PRO A 263 -2.68 28.63 -37.84
C PRO A 263 -1.44 29.52 -37.64
N THR A 264 -1.34 30.20 -36.52
CA THR A 264 -0.23 31.12 -36.20
C THR A 264 1.06 30.34 -35.94
N MET A 265 0.94 29.25 -35.17
CA MET A 265 2.07 28.37 -34.87
C MET A 265 2.49 27.53 -36.07
N ALA A 266 1.54 27.12 -36.91
CA ALA A 266 1.84 26.42 -38.17
C ALA A 266 2.63 27.32 -39.12
N ALA A 267 2.23 28.60 -39.30
CA ALA A 267 2.95 29.57 -40.13
C ALA A 267 4.37 29.84 -39.59
N ALA A 268 4.54 29.97 -38.27
CA ALA A 268 5.86 30.16 -37.66
C ALA A 268 6.79 28.95 -37.87
N ASN A 269 6.25 27.71 -37.79
CA ASN A 269 7.02 26.48 -38.06
C ASN A 269 7.44 26.35 -39.51
N ILE A 270 6.57 26.71 -40.46
CA ILE A 270 6.90 26.73 -41.89
C ILE A 270 8.02 27.75 -42.16
N ALA A 271 7.93 28.95 -41.56
CA ALA A 271 8.96 29.97 -41.70
C ALA A 271 10.31 29.53 -41.10
N SER A 272 10.29 28.84 -39.97
CA SER A 272 11.50 28.29 -39.36
C SER A 272 12.11 27.18 -40.20
N ALA A 273 11.31 26.23 -40.67
CA ALA A 273 11.77 25.16 -41.56
C ALA A 273 12.36 25.67 -42.86
N GLN A 274 11.77 26.74 -43.41
CA GLN A 274 12.25 27.40 -44.61
C GLN A 274 13.60 28.11 -44.34
N SER A 275 13.75 28.76 -43.18
CA SER A 275 15.01 29.37 -42.77
C SER A 275 16.12 28.34 -42.55
N ASP A 276 15.79 27.21 -41.95
CA ASP A 276 16.74 26.10 -41.70
C ASP A 276 17.14 25.40 -43.02
N ALA A 277 16.21 25.24 -43.96
CA ALA A 277 16.51 24.74 -45.28
C ALA A 277 17.43 25.71 -46.07
N MET A 278 17.20 27.01 -45.95
CA MET A 278 18.07 28.01 -46.55
C MET A 278 19.47 28.00 -45.92
N ARG A 279 19.58 27.85 -44.58
CA ARG A 279 20.88 27.73 -43.89
C ARG A 279 21.63 26.48 -44.32
N ALA A 280 20.92 25.34 -44.42
CA ALA A 280 21.50 24.07 -44.87
C ALA A 280 21.98 24.16 -46.32
N ALA A 281 21.20 24.79 -47.19
CA ALA A 281 21.60 25.05 -48.58
C ALA A 281 22.80 25.98 -48.67
N ALA A 282 22.86 27.04 -47.85
CA ALA A 282 24.00 27.96 -47.80
C ALA A 282 25.29 27.35 -47.25
N ALA A 283 25.16 26.34 -46.35
CA ALA A 283 26.29 25.63 -45.77
C ALA A 283 26.86 24.53 -46.72
N ASN A 284 26.18 24.21 -47.81
CA ASN A 284 26.61 23.21 -48.77
C ASN A 284 27.35 23.85 -49.94
N PRO A 285 28.70 23.76 -50.00
CA PRO A 285 29.51 24.49 -51.03
C PRO A 285 29.20 24.07 -52.47
N ASN A 286 28.57 22.88 -52.67
CA ASN A 286 28.17 22.40 -53.99
C ASN A 286 26.68 22.66 -54.35
N GLY A 287 25.86 23.11 -53.37
CA GLY A 287 24.42 23.29 -53.53
C GLY A 287 23.98 24.72 -53.79
N ALA A 288 24.79 25.72 -53.41
CA ALA A 288 24.47 27.12 -53.51
C ALA A 288 24.25 27.60 -54.96
N MET A 289 24.96 27.02 -55.90
CA MET A 289 24.87 27.41 -57.33
C MET A 289 23.65 26.82 -58.03
N ALA A 290 23.19 25.63 -57.61
CA ALA A 290 22.00 25.00 -58.20
C ALA A 290 20.67 25.60 -57.66
N GLY A 291 20.66 26.08 -56.42
CA GLY A 291 19.50 26.73 -55.81
C GLY A 291 19.21 28.10 -56.39
N PHE A 292 20.25 28.87 -56.78
CA PHE A 292 20.09 30.18 -57.39
C PHE A 292 19.60 30.08 -58.83
N MET A 293 20.01 29.06 -59.60
CA MET A 293 19.49 28.83 -60.95
C MET A 293 18.02 28.40 -61.01
N GLY A 294 17.54 27.67 -59.99
CA GLY A 294 16.15 27.24 -59.90
C GLY A 294 15.14 28.34 -59.60
N MET A 295 15.52 29.37 -58.87
CA MET A 295 14.65 30.50 -58.54
C MET A 295 14.58 31.56 -59.66
N GLY A 296 15.56 31.61 -60.55
CA GLY A 296 15.57 32.52 -61.70
C GLY A 296 14.68 32.08 -62.85
N MET A 297 14.25 30.82 -62.92
CA MET A 297 13.38 30.27 -64.01
C MET A 297 11.90 30.23 -63.67
N ALA A 298 11.50 30.47 -62.41
CA ALA A 298 10.09 30.46 -62.00
C ALA A 298 9.42 31.87 -62.03
N GLY A 299 10.12 32.89 -62.46
CA GLY A 299 9.64 34.28 -62.50
C GLY A 299 9.59 34.90 -63.86
N GLY A 300 9.46 34.10 -64.94
CA GLY A 300 9.25 34.54 -66.28
C GLY A 300 7.94 34.11 -66.90
#